data_cac20393d167539a796f871fb941e61b
#
_entry.id   cac20393d167539a796f871fb941e61b
#
_cell.length_a   1.000
_cell.length_b   1.000
_cell.length_c   1.000
_cell.angle_alpha   90.00
_cell.angle_beta   90.00
_cell.angle_gamma   90.00
#
_symmetry.space_group_name_H-M   'P 1'
#
loop_
_entity.id
_entity.type
_entity.pdbx_description
1 polymer ?
#
loop_
_entity_poly.entity_id
_entity_poly.type
_entity_poly.pdbx_seq_one_letter_code
_entity_poly.pdbx_strand_id
1 'polypeptide(L)'
;MKNSKMCLNGMVGSEEATIQRMLDSVVDYIDYYVIQCNGKDKTQEIIDSFFKSKGVPGFTYYVDWNFPGWNRDHTLQECLKADHGCDWILRMDADEQLKVDDDFDWSILNDTSVESWNIVADPGNSLYFRTWMWNANLPWFFQHDKRHETIHLPNRGEGFQRLNLPKSFRHIITNDGDTWMAPMKFITDGLTLELDKVPTRLVLEDYYHLWYIAKSYHDGYRDIDNLPFGKAHSDEYARRVIFYYTQYLNKTHDFESRQHSKYVDDMGYYACILISEAYDWIGDVDNALHYLKTATTFNSRRNEHYVKLAQLYQRLEQWENMVHVTGMLVNPQRTNPFPEFSFLIENSAYCDTGNFCNELHEIALNGLNS
;
A
#
# COMPACT_ATOMS: atom_id res chain seq x y z
N MET A 1 29.71 10.36 0.16
CA MET A 1 29.81 9.89 1.56
C MET A 1 28.58 10.37 2.31
N LYS A 2 28.01 9.53 3.15
CA LYS A 2 26.86 9.86 4.01
C LYS A 2 27.33 10.86 5.06
N ASN A 3 26.85 12.10 5.00
CA ASN A 3 27.07 13.11 6.04
C ASN A 3 25.82 13.26 6.93
N SER A 4 24.63 12.92 6.39
CA SER A 4 23.36 13.00 7.12
C SER A 4 23.18 11.80 8.04
N LYS A 5 22.65 12.06 9.22
CA LYS A 5 22.36 11.06 10.24
C LYS A 5 20.90 10.61 10.18
N MET A 6 20.65 9.35 10.46
CA MET A 6 19.32 8.77 10.47
C MET A 6 18.96 8.15 11.80
N CYS A 7 17.75 8.42 12.27
CA CYS A 7 17.13 7.75 13.41
C CYS A 7 16.12 6.70 12.89
N LEU A 8 16.27 5.44 13.28
CA LEU A 8 15.26 4.42 13.06
C LEU A 8 14.11 4.63 14.02
N ASN A 9 12.89 4.74 13.47
CA ASN A 9 11.66 4.82 14.26
C ASN A 9 10.72 3.67 13.87
N GLY A 10 10.27 2.93 14.86
CA GLY A 10 9.43 1.75 14.65
C GLY A 10 8.43 1.53 15.77
N MET A 11 7.37 0.81 15.43
CA MET A 11 6.42 0.25 16.38
C MET A 11 6.32 -1.24 16.09
N VAL A 12 6.60 -2.06 17.09
CA VAL A 12 6.67 -3.51 16.95
C VAL A 12 5.79 -4.24 17.97
N GLY A 13 5.16 -5.31 17.52
CA GLY A 13 4.38 -6.22 18.35
C GLY A 13 5.22 -7.38 18.87
N SER A 14 4.65 -8.59 18.81
CA SER A 14 5.33 -9.85 19.13
C SER A 14 6.04 -10.37 17.88
N GLU A 15 7.23 -9.86 17.61
CA GLU A 15 7.97 -10.06 16.36
C GLU A 15 9.29 -10.84 16.56
N GLU A 16 9.34 -11.69 17.59
CA GLU A 16 10.55 -12.47 17.94
C GLU A 16 11.12 -13.25 16.73
N ALA A 17 10.26 -13.70 15.82
CA ALA A 17 10.67 -14.49 14.65
C ALA A 17 11.18 -13.63 13.47
N THR A 18 10.76 -12.38 13.35
CA THR A 18 11.00 -11.54 12.16
C THR A 18 11.95 -10.38 12.41
N ILE A 19 11.98 -9.85 13.64
CA ILE A 19 12.66 -8.61 13.99
C ILE A 19 14.16 -8.62 13.67
N GLN A 20 14.85 -9.75 13.84
CA GLN A 20 16.29 -9.86 13.59
C GLN A 20 16.65 -9.48 12.14
N ARG A 21 15.85 -9.92 11.19
CA ARG A 21 16.03 -9.64 9.76
C ARG A 21 15.93 -8.14 9.44
N MET A 22 14.98 -7.44 10.05
CA MET A 22 14.84 -6.00 9.94
C MET A 22 16.07 -5.29 10.50
N LEU A 23 16.50 -5.66 11.71
CA LEU A 23 17.65 -5.07 12.39
C LEU A 23 18.95 -5.24 11.59
N ASP A 24 19.21 -6.44 11.07
CA ASP A 24 20.39 -6.74 10.26
C ASP A 24 20.43 -5.91 8.96
N SER A 25 19.26 -5.62 8.39
CA SER A 25 19.17 -4.87 7.13
C SER A 25 19.41 -3.37 7.29
N VAL A 26 19.22 -2.80 8.49
CA VAL A 26 19.20 -1.35 8.69
C VAL A 26 20.39 -0.82 9.50
N VAL A 27 21.05 -1.67 10.27
CA VAL A 27 22.04 -1.28 11.30
C VAL A 27 23.21 -0.45 10.75
N ASP A 28 23.67 -0.73 9.53
CA ASP A 28 24.80 -0.03 8.92
C ASP A 28 24.44 1.38 8.43
N TYR A 29 23.15 1.72 8.43
CA TYR A 29 22.63 2.96 7.85
C TYR A 29 22.09 3.94 8.89
N ILE A 30 21.89 3.52 10.14
CA ILE A 30 21.30 4.35 11.19
C ILE A 30 22.35 4.80 12.22
N ASP A 31 22.08 5.93 12.84
CA ASP A 31 22.93 6.54 13.86
C ASP A 31 22.26 6.55 15.24
N TYR A 32 20.94 6.34 15.28
CA TYR A 32 20.13 6.28 16.50
C TYR A 32 18.87 5.43 16.28
N TYR A 33 18.23 4.95 17.34
CA TYR A 33 16.94 4.27 17.24
C TYR A 33 15.98 4.64 18.36
N VAL A 34 14.68 4.70 18.03
CA VAL A 34 13.57 4.82 18.99
C VAL A 34 12.47 3.86 18.55
N ILE A 35 12.26 2.79 19.30
CA ILE A 35 11.30 1.73 18.95
C ILE A 35 10.33 1.49 20.10
N GLN A 36 9.05 1.64 19.81
CA GLN A 36 7.97 1.29 20.71
C GLN A 36 7.66 -0.21 20.60
N CYS A 37 7.64 -0.90 21.73
CA CYS A 37 7.28 -2.31 21.82
C CYS A 37 5.89 -2.45 22.45
N ASN A 38 5.02 -3.24 21.82
CA ASN A 38 3.68 -3.54 22.29
C ASN A 38 3.51 -5.04 22.60
N GLY A 39 4.45 -5.88 22.14
CA GLY A 39 4.48 -7.32 22.35
C GLY A 39 4.90 -7.69 23.78
N LYS A 40 4.58 -8.93 24.19
CA LYS A 40 4.95 -9.49 25.49
C LYS A 40 5.96 -10.63 25.37
N ASP A 41 6.51 -10.83 24.18
CA ASP A 41 7.57 -11.81 23.88
C ASP A 41 8.97 -11.19 24.09
N LYS A 42 10.00 -11.79 23.52
CA LYS A 42 11.38 -11.33 23.65
C LYS A 42 11.79 -10.26 22.64
N THR A 43 10.88 -9.75 21.83
CA THR A 43 11.18 -8.78 20.78
C THR A 43 11.97 -7.57 21.31
N GLN A 44 11.55 -7.00 22.44
CA GLN A 44 12.25 -5.87 23.04
C GLN A 44 13.69 -6.22 23.47
N GLU A 45 13.89 -7.37 24.12
CA GLU A 45 15.20 -7.85 24.59
C GLU A 45 16.14 -8.09 23.40
N ILE A 46 15.62 -8.61 22.30
CA ILE A 46 16.39 -8.83 21.04
C ILE A 46 16.88 -7.50 20.50
N ILE A 47 16.01 -6.50 20.37
CA ILE A 47 16.35 -5.18 19.82
C ILE A 47 17.43 -4.51 20.68
N ASP A 48 17.23 -4.46 22.01
CA ASP A 48 18.17 -3.82 22.94
C ASP A 48 19.56 -4.49 22.93
N SER A 49 19.56 -5.84 22.94
CA SER A 49 20.81 -6.60 22.88
C SER A 49 21.53 -6.42 21.57
N PHE A 50 20.81 -6.37 20.45
CA PHE A 50 21.36 -6.20 19.11
C PHE A 50 22.04 -4.84 18.98
N PHE A 51 21.34 -3.73 19.20
CA PHE A 51 21.92 -2.40 19.05
C PHE A 51 23.03 -2.11 20.04
N LYS A 52 22.90 -2.62 21.27
CA LYS A 52 24.01 -2.56 22.23
C LYS A 52 25.26 -3.25 21.70
N SER A 53 25.14 -4.42 21.07
CA SER A 53 26.26 -5.16 20.49
C SER A 53 26.92 -4.44 19.33
N LYS A 54 26.15 -3.62 18.60
CA LYS A 54 26.59 -2.83 17.44
C LYS A 54 27.07 -1.42 17.83
N GLY A 55 26.87 -1.02 19.08
CA GLY A 55 27.26 0.32 19.56
C GLY A 55 26.39 1.45 19.02
N VAL A 56 25.19 1.14 18.51
CA VAL A 56 24.22 2.15 18.06
C VAL A 56 23.44 2.65 19.27
N PRO A 57 23.46 3.96 19.56
CA PRO A 57 22.70 4.54 20.67
C PRO A 57 21.22 4.61 20.35
N GLY A 58 20.38 4.61 21.39
CA GLY A 58 18.93 4.69 21.26
C GLY A 58 18.25 3.97 22.41
N PHE A 59 16.96 3.75 22.29
CA PHE A 59 16.19 3.03 23.30
C PHE A 59 14.95 2.36 22.73
N THR A 60 14.53 1.30 23.37
CA THR A 60 13.19 0.75 23.27
C THR A 60 12.39 1.09 24.52
N TYR A 61 11.07 1.06 24.40
CA TYR A 61 10.18 1.24 25.54
C TYR A 61 8.87 0.51 25.31
N TYR A 62 8.25 0.06 26.38
CA TYR A 62 6.97 -0.65 26.32
C TYR A 62 5.80 0.31 26.46
N VAL A 63 4.78 0.12 25.62
CA VAL A 63 3.48 0.79 25.75
C VAL A 63 2.39 -0.22 25.40
N ASP A 64 1.35 -0.28 26.22
CA ASP A 64 0.17 -1.08 25.87
C ASP A 64 -0.44 -0.61 24.58
N TRP A 65 -0.89 -1.58 23.78
CA TRP A 65 -1.56 -1.26 22.51
C TRP A 65 -2.80 -0.41 22.75
N ASN A 66 -2.88 0.69 22.04
CA ASN A 66 -4.07 1.54 22.03
C ASN A 66 -4.71 1.47 20.62
N PHE A 67 -4.48 2.45 19.77
CA PHE A 67 -5.00 2.53 18.42
C PHE A 67 -3.85 2.77 17.44
N PRO A 68 -3.87 2.25 16.19
CA PRO A 68 -2.73 2.39 15.27
C PRO A 68 -2.21 3.82 15.15
N GLY A 69 -3.06 4.78 14.84
CA GLY A 69 -2.66 6.18 14.70
C GLY A 69 -2.09 6.78 15.98
N TRP A 70 -2.64 6.42 17.15
CA TRP A 70 -2.12 6.87 18.43
C TRP A 70 -0.74 6.30 18.70
N ASN A 71 -0.54 4.98 18.51
CA ASN A 71 0.75 4.33 18.77
C ASN A 71 1.83 4.85 17.80
N ARG A 72 1.47 5.08 16.53
CA ARG A 72 2.38 5.67 15.53
C ARG A 72 2.79 7.09 15.91
N ASP A 73 1.82 7.92 16.32
CA ASP A 73 2.14 9.28 16.75
C ASP A 73 2.98 9.25 18.01
N HIS A 74 2.62 8.41 18.99
CA HIS A 74 3.36 8.31 20.24
C HIS A 74 4.84 7.96 20.00
N THR A 75 5.15 6.95 19.16
CA THR A 75 6.53 6.59 18.88
C THR A 75 7.27 7.68 18.10
N LEU A 76 6.59 8.38 17.19
CA LEU A 76 7.17 9.52 16.47
C LEU A 76 7.47 10.68 17.42
N GLN A 77 6.54 11.02 18.34
CA GLN A 77 6.75 12.09 19.29
C GLN A 77 7.89 11.79 20.27
N GLU A 78 8.05 10.55 20.73
CA GLU A 78 9.21 10.15 21.54
C GLU A 78 10.51 10.23 20.74
N CYS A 79 10.49 9.91 19.44
CA CYS A 79 11.64 10.11 18.56
C CYS A 79 11.99 11.60 18.41
N LEU A 80 11.00 12.46 18.15
CA LEU A 80 11.21 13.90 17.98
C LEU A 80 11.68 14.60 19.27
N LYS A 81 11.34 14.06 20.45
CA LYS A 81 11.80 14.57 21.75
C LYS A 81 13.23 14.15 22.09
N ALA A 82 13.68 13.03 21.53
CA ALA A 82 15.02 12.51 21.82
C ALA A 82 16.08 13.41 21.20
N ASP A 83 17.10 13.76 21.99
CA ASP A 83 18.24 14.55 21.52
C ASP A 83 19.24 13.64 20.76
N HIS A 84 18.84 13.17 19.60
CA HIS A 84 19.61 12.21 18.78
C HIS A 84 20.49 12.88 17.73
N GLY A 85 20.29 14.17 17.45
CA GLY A 85 21.07 14.92 16.45
C GLY A 85 21.04 14.32 15.04
N CYS A 86 19.97 13.59 14.68
CA CYS A 86 19.76 13.07 13.34
C CYS A 86 19.02 14.07 12.46
N ASP A 87 19.29 14.03 11.16
CA ASP A 87 18.64 14.86 10.13
C ASP A 87 17.34 14.22 9.66
N TRP A 88 17.29 12.88 9.66
CA TRP A 88 16.18 12.08 9.12
C TRP A 88 15.65 11.07 10.12
N ILE A 89 14.34 10.88 10.11
CA ILE A 89 13.66 9.77 10.78
C ILE A 89 13.27 8.77 9.68
N LEU A 90 13.80 7.55 9.76
CA LEU A 90 13.46 6.44 8.90
C LEU A 90 12.48 5.52 9.63
N ARG A 91 11.26 5.37 9.09
CA ARG A 91 10.27 4.42 9.61
C ARG A 91 10.47 3.05 8.99
N MET A 92 10.40 2.01 9.84
CA MET A 92 10.31 0.62 9.39
C MET A 92 9.35 -0.18 10.28
N ASP A 93 8.67 -1.14 9.67
CA ASP A 93 7.92 -2.18 10.37
C ASP A 93 8.76 -3.46 10.48
N ALA A 94 8.45 -4.36 11.43
CA ALA A 94 9.29 -5.51 11.76
C ALA A 94 9.42 -6.53 10.61
N ASP A 95 8.45 -6.57 9.70
CA ASP A 95 8.41 -7.43 8.52
C ASP A 95 9.03 -6.82 7.27
N GLU A 96 9.80 -5.75 7.44
CA GLU A 96 10.47 -5.04 6.35
C GLU A 96 11.98 -5.17 6.43
N GLN A 97 12.64 -5.00 5.29
CA GLN A 97 14.09 -4.92 5.19
C GLN A 97 14.48 -3.70 4.37
N LEU A 98 15.45 -2.95 4.84
CA LEU A 98 16.06 -1.90 4.03
C LEU A 98 17.07 -2.54 3.06
N LYS A 99 16.93 -2.22 1.78
CA LYS A 99 17.93 -2.57 0.76
C LYS A 99 18.47 -1.30 0.12
N VAL A 100 19.79 -1.13 0.20
CA VAL A 100 20.50 -0.04 -0.44
C VAL A 100 21.52 -0.66 -1.39
N ASP A 101 21.41 -0.32 -2.67
CA ASP A 101 22.35 -0.81 -3.68
C ASP A 101 23.65 0.03 -3.64
N ASP A 102 24.77 -0.53 -4.10
CA ASP A 102 26.11 0.08 -4.00
C ASP A 102 26.24 1.42 -4.75
N ASP A 103 25.39 1.65 -5.73
CA ASP A 103 25.34 2.87 -6.55
C ASP A 103 24.48 3.99 -5.96
N PHE A 104 23.91 3.81 -4.77
CA PHE A 104 23.11 4.86 -4.14
C PHE A 104 23.94 6.08 -3.77
N ASP A 105 23.54 7.23 -4.30
CA ASP A 105 24.18 8.51 -3.96
C ASP A 105 23.69 9.06 -2.62
N TRP A 106 24.45 8.80 -1.57
CA TRP A 106 24.17 9.29 -0.22
C TRP A 106 24.14 10.81 -0.09
N SER A 107 24.70 11.55 -1.05
CA SER A 107 24.70 13.02 -0.99
C SER A 107 23.30 13.63 -1.15
N ILE A 108 22.37 12.88 -1.73
CA ILE A 108 20.97 13.27 -1.85
C ILE A 108 20.34 13.60 -0.48
N LEU A 109 20.71 12.84 0.55
CA LEU A 109 20.18 13.02 1.90
C LEU A 109 20.77 14.23 2.64
N ASN A 110 21.78 14.92 2.07
CA ASN A 110 22.34 16.13 2.67
C ASN A 110 21.47 17.37 2.44
N ASP A 111 20.45 17.27 1.58
CA ASP A 111 19.50 18.36 1.32
C ASP A 111 18.40 18.40 2.41
N THR A 112 18.65 19.17 3.45
CA THR A 112 17.71 19.37 4.57
C THR A 112 16.58 20.35 4.24
N SER A 113 16.52 20.92 3.04
CA SER A 113 15.35 21.66 2.55
C SER A 113 14.20 20.74 2.14
N VAL A 114 14.46 19.46 1.94
CA VAL A 114 13.44 18.45 1.68
C VAL A 114 12.64 18.15 2.95
N GLU A 115 11.34 18.15 2.83
CA GLU A 115 10.39 17.85 3.92
C GLU A 115 10.42 16.36 4.25
N SER A 116 10.27 15.54 3.22
CA SER A 116 10.24 14.08 3.35
C SER A 116 10.64 13.39 2.05
N TRP A 117 11.13 12.18 2.19
CA TRP A 117 11.43 11.30 1.07
C TRP A 117 10.41 10.17 0.98
N ASN A 118 9.92 9.96 -0.23
CA ASN A 118 9.19 8.75 -0.57
C ASN A 118 10.19 7.64 -0.88
N ILE A 119 10.05 6.52 -0.21
CA ILE A 119 10.87 5.32 -0.40
C ILE A 119 10.08 4.32 -1.24
N VAL A 120 10.74 3.62 -2.14
CA VAL A 120 10.15 2.52 -2.88
C VAL A 120 9.86 1.37 -1.92
N ALA A 121 8.61 0.92 -1.91
CA ALA A 121 8.16 -0.29 -1.24
C ALA A 121 8.07 -1.42 -2.27
N ASP A 122 8.73 -2.54 -1.99
CA ASP A 122 8.86 -3.70 -2.86
C ASP A 122 8.32 -4.97 -2.15
N PRO A 123 7.04 -5.30 -2.31
CA PRO A 123 6.48 -6.57 -1.85
C PRO A 123 6.73 -7.74 -2.82
N GLY A 124 7.61 -7.60 -3.81
CA GLY A 124 7.98 -8.62 -4.77
C GLY A 124 7.11 -8.70 -6.04
N ASN A 125 5.89 -8.20 -6.01
CA ASN A 125 4.93 -8.27 -7.13
C ASN A 125 4.48 -6.91 -7.65
N SER A 126 4.81 -5.83 -6.95
CA SER A 126 4.51 -4.45 -7.36
C SER A 126 5.50 -3.50 -6.70
N LEU A 127 5.73 -2.34 -7.32
CA LEU A 127 6.54 -1.30 -6.72
C LEU A 127 5.67 -0.06 -6.52
N TYR A 128 5.77 0.54 -5.33
CA TYR A 128 5.06 1.79 -5.06
C TYR A 128 5.85 2.66 -4.07
N PHE A 129 5.51 3.94 -4.01
CA PHE A 129 6.17 4.85 -3.10
C PHE A 129 5.41 4.99 -1.78
N ARG A 130 6.16 5.05 -0.66
CA ARG A 130 5.67 5.40 0.67
C ARG A 130 6.47 6.56 1.25
N THR A 131 5.79 7.51 1.89
CA THR A 131 6.45 8.60 2.62
C THR A 131 6.91 8.08 3.98
N TRP A 132 8.11 7.52 4.03
CA TRP A 132 8.62 6.82 5.21
C TRP A 132 9.97 7.32 5.70
N MET A 133 10.46 8.40 5.14
CA MET A 133 11.60 9.12 5.68
C MET A 133 11.24 10.61 5.81
N TRP A 134 11.42 11.17 6.99
CA TRP A 134 11.02 12.52 7.33
C TRP A 134 12.16 13.33 7.89
N ASN A 135 12.17 14.63 7.59
CA ASN A 135 13.10 15.57 8.19
C ASN A 135 12.85 15.66 9.70
N ALA A 136 13.84 15.28 10.50
CA ALA A 136 13.73 15.20 11.95
C ALA A 136 13.57 16.56 12.63
N ASN A 137 13.83 17.68 11.92
CA ASN A 137 13.71 19.04 12.45
C ASN A 137 12.30 19.63 12.25
N LEU A 138 11.34 18.85 11.70
CA LEU A 138 9.98 19.32 11.44
C LEU A 138 8.99 18.66 12.42
N PRO A 139 7.94 19.39 12.82
CA PRO A 139 6.97 18.93 13.82
C PRO A 139 5.92 17.97 13.22
N TRP A 140 6.34 16.80 12.82
CA TRP A 140 5.48 15.76 12.27
C TRP A 140 4.52 15.19 13.31
N PHE A 141 3.34 14.76 12.85
CA PHE A 141 2.39 14.01 13.66
C PHE A 141 1.54 13.05 12.83
N PHE A 142 1.05 11.98 13.46
CA PHE A 142 0.01 11.12 12.91
C PHE A 142 -1.35 11.48 13.47
N GLN A 143 -2.41 11.33 12.68
CA GLN A 143 -3.78 11.45 13.20
C GLN A 143 -4.11 10.25 14.08
N HIS A 144 -4.55 10.52 15.32
CA HIS A 144 -4.76 9.51 16.34
C HIS A 144 -5.96 8.61 16.07
N ASP A 145 -6.94 9.10 15.35
CA ASP A 145 -8.24 8.46 15.11
C ASP A 145 -8.28 7.63 13.82
N LYS A 146 -7.16 7.45 13.13
CA LYS A 146 -7.11 6.72 11.86
C LYS A 146 -6.35 5.40 11.98
N ARG A 147 -6.96 4.35 11.41
CA ARG A 147 -6.35 3.01 11.35
C ARG A 147 -5.31 2.91 10.23
N HIS A 148 -5.54 3.59 9.12
CA HIS A 148 -4.55 3.80 8.07
C HIS A 148 -3.97 5.20 8.25
N GLU A 149 -2.92 5.26 9.04
CA GLU A 149 -2.32 6.48 9.53
C GLU A 149 -1.66 7.27 8.40
N THR A 150 -2.01 8.53 8.30
CA THR A 150 -1.30 9.47 7.45
C THR A 150 -0.46 10.41 8.30
N ILE A 151 0.75 10.67 7.83
CA ILE A 151 1.63 11.63 8.47
C ILE A 151 1.34 13.03 7.97
N HIS A 152 1.32 13.97 8.88
CA HIS A 152 1.00 15.36 8.64
C HIS A 152 2.08 16.29 9.18
N LEU A 153 2.16 17.46 8.56
CA LEU A 153 2.98 18.57 9.01
C LEU A 153 2.06 19.79 9.25
N PRO A 154 1.98 20.30 10.49
CA PRO A 154 1.18 21.49 10.77
C PRO A 154 1.79 22.70 10.06
N ASN A 155 0.94 23.55 9.49
CA ASN A 155 1.36 24.80 8.87
C ASN A 155 2.46 24.63 7.81
N ARG A 156 2.25 23.72 6.87
CA ARG A 156 3.18 23.46 5.77
C ARG A 156 3.57 24.79 5.09
N GLY A 157 4.84 25.21 5.32
CA GLY A 157 5.38 26.42 4.72
C GLY A 157 5.58 26.29 3.21
N GLU A 158 5.63 27.42 2.51
CA GLU A 158 6.08 27.44 1.13
C GLU A 158 7.59 27.08 1.08
N GLY A 159 7.97 26.21 0.14
CA GLY A 159 9.38 25.89 -0.14
C GLY A 159 9.85 24.49 0.27
N PHE A 160 9.13 23.77 1.13
CA PHE A 160 9.44 22.38 1.42
C PHE A 160 8.88 21.43 0.36
N GLN A 161 9.64 20.41 -0.01
CA GLN A 161 9.29 19.46 -1.05
C GLN A 161 9.27 18.02 -0.53
N ARG A 162 8.32 17.24 -1.03
CA ARG A 162 8.34 15.78 -0.95
C ARG A 162 8.95 15.24 -2.21
N LEU A 163 10.03 14.50 -2.10
CA LEU A 163 10.75 13.95 -3.24
C LEU A 163 10.81 12.43 -3.17
N ASN A 164 11.10 11.81 -4.29
CA ASN A 164 11.25 10.36 -4.38
C ASN A 164 12.72 9.99 -4.31
N LEU A 165 13.08 9.04 -3.45
CA LEU A 165 14.39 8.40 -3.51
C LEU A 165 14.48 7.48 -4.73
N PRO A 166 15.69 7.29 -5.29
CA PRO A 166 15.92 6.30 -6.35
C PRO A 166 15.61 4.87 -5.85
N LYS A 167 15.33 3.95 -6.77
CA LYS A 167 15.07 2.53 -6.48
C LYS A 167 16.23 1.82 -5.77
N SER A 168 17.45 2.34 -5.91
CA SER A 168 18.62 1.85 -5.19
C SER A 168 18.52 2.01 -3.67
N PHE A 169 17.48 2.72 -3.16
CA PHE A 169 17.12 2.80 -1.75
C PHE A 169 15.64 2.39 -1.61
N ARG A 170 15.39 1.18 -1.09
CA ARG A 170 14.03 0.62 -1.04
C ARG A 170 13.78 -0.23 0.19
N HIS A 171 12.52 -0.39 0.53
CA HIS A 171 12.05 -1.36 1.52
C HIS A 171 11.54 -2.62 0.83
N ILE A 172 12.09 -3.75 1.19
CA ILE A 172 11.56 -5.08 0.84
C ILE A 172 10.51 -5.43 1.90
N ILE A 173 9.30 -5.77 1.46
CA ILE A 173 8.17 -6.09 2.35
C ILE A 173 7.87 -7.58 2.22
N THR A 174 7.93 -8.30 3.31
CA THR A 174 7.69 -9.75 3.30
C THR A 174 6.26 -10.14 3.71
N ASN A 175 5.53 -9.24 4.37
CA ASN A 175 4.16 -9.46 4.85
C ASN A 175 4.03 -10.72 5.74
N ASP A 176 5.05 -11.04 6.51
CA ASP A 176 5.08 -12.17 7.44
C ASP A 176 5.09 -11.77 8.93
N GLY A 177 4.82 -10.49 9.20
CA GLY A 177 4.64 -9.96 10.55
C GLY A 177 3.41 -10.54 11.25
N ASP A 178 3.43 -10.54 12.58
CA ASP A 178 2.39 -11.13 13.43
C ASP A 178 0.98 -10.61 13.10
N THR A 179 0.85 -9.31 12.93
CA THR A 179 -0.43 -8.68 12.58
C THR A 179 -0.92 -9.08 11.19
N TRP A 180 -0.03 -9.26 10.23
CA TRP A 180 -0.38 -9.66 8.87
C TRP A 180 -0.88 -11.10 8.81
N MET A 181 -0.27 -11.97 9.59
CA MET A 181 -0.62 -13.40 9.69
C MET A 181 -1.84 -13.67 10.58
N ALA A 182 -2.39 -12.64 11.26
CA ALA A 182 -3.54 -12.81 12.13
C ALA A 182 -4.77 -13.30 11.35
N PRO A 183 -5.46 -14.37 11.80
CA PRO A 183 -6.68 -14.86 11.17
C PRO A 183 -7.73 -13.75 11.05
N MET A 184 -8.40 -13.70 9.91
CA MET A 184 -9.48 -12.72 9.63
C MET A 184 -9.05 -11.24 9.75
N LYS A 185 -7.74 -10.94 9.67
CA LYS A 185 -7.20 -9.57 9.79
C LYS A 185 -8.01 -8.56 8.96
N PHE A 186 -8.18 -8.84 7.67
CA PHE A 186 -8.81 -7.91 6.75
C PHE A 186 -10.29 -7.67 7.07
N ILE A 187 -11.02 -8.73 7.43
CA ILE A 187 -12.43 -8.61 7.84
C ILE A 187 -12.54 -7.82 9.14
N THR A 188 -11.67 -8.10 10.11
CA THR A 188 -11.61 -7.35 11.37
C THR A 188 -11.27 -5.88 11.12
N ASP A 189 -10.37 -5.59 10.20
CA ASP A 189 -10.02 -4.24 9.80
C ASP A 189 -11.20 -3.50 9.18
N GLY A 190 -11.92 -4.14 8.23
CA GLY A 190 -13.11 -3.58 7.62
C GLY A 190 -14.22 -3.29 8.65
N LEU A 191 -14.54 -4.26 9.52
CA LEU A 191 -15.53 -4.11 10.59
C LEU A 191 -15.14 -2.99 11.56
N THR A 192 -13.87 -2.89 11.93
CA THR A 192 -13.40 -1.85 12.86
C THR A 192 -13.54 -0.47 12.22
N LEU A 193 -13.17 -0.32 10.96
CA LEU A 193 -13.33 0.93 10.22
C LEU A 193 -14.79 1.35 10.08
N GLU A 194 -15.71 0.38 9.90
CA GLU A 194 -17.16 0.66 9.90
C GLU A 194 -17.67 1.08 11.29
N LEU A 195 -17.15 0.46 12.35
CA LEU A 195 -17.58 0.67 13.73
C LEU A 195 -16.85 1.82 14.43
N ASP A 196 -15.68 2.19 13.93
CA ASP A 196 -14.95 3.32 14.48
C ASP A 196 -15.83 4.56 14.43
N LYS A 197 -16.32 4.90 15.56
CA LYS A 197 -17.18 5.97 16.13
C LYS A 197 -17.39 7.23 15.28
N VAL A 198 -17.10 7.17 14.01
CA VAL A 198 -17.45 8.22 13.06
C VAL A 198 -18.94 8.07 12.85
N PRO A 199 -19.76 9.08 13.15
CA PRO A 199 -21.16 9.04 12.79
C PRO A 199 -21.27 8.58 11.33
N THR A 200 -22.17 7.66 11.04
CA THR A 200 -22.35 7.03 9.71
C THR A 200 -22.31 8.05 8.56
N ARG A 201 -22.72 9.28 8.83
CA ARG A 201 -22.66 10.41 7.90
C ARG A 201 -21.22 10.84 7.58
N LEU A 202 -20.32 10.87 8.56
CA LEU A 202 -18.92 11.31 8.35
C LEU A 202 -18.11 10.24 7.61
N VAL A 203 -18.38 8.94 7.84
CA VAL A 203 -17.76 7.86 7.05
C VAL A 203 -18.10 8.01 5.58
N LEU A 204 -19.36 8.28 5.26
CA LEU A 204 -19.81 8.49 3.88
C LEU A 204 -19.33 9.82 3.28
N GLU A 205 -18.84 10.75 4.08
CA GLU A 205 -18.29 12.03 3.63
C GLU A 205 -16.77 11.99 3.41
N ASP A 206 -16.06 11.06 4.05
CA ASP A 206 -14.61 10.89 3.89
C ASP A 206 -14.29 9.79 2.85
N TYR A 207 -13.94 10.22 1.62
CA TYR A 207 -13.61 9.31 0.53
C TYR A 207 -12.41 8.39 0.85
N TYR A 208 -11.48 8.83 1.67
CA TYR A 208 -10.33 8.04 2.11
C TYR A 208 -10.78 6.86 3.01
N HIS A 209 -11.72 7.11 3.91
CA HIS A 209 -12.33 6.09 4.75
C HIS A 209 -13.08 5.04 3.93
N LEU A 210 -13.91 5.50 2.99
CA LEU A 210 -14.64 4.62 2.06
C LEU A 210 -13.71 3.69 1.30
N TRP A 211 -12.57 4.22 0.85
CA TRP A 211 -11.56 3.44 0.16
C TRP A 211 -11.03 2.30 1.02
N TYR A 212 -10.58 2.59 2.25
CA TYR A 212 -9.94 1.58 3.10
C TYR A 212 -10.93 0.56 3.66
N ILE A 213 -12.19 0.93 3.94
CA ILE A 213 -13.23 -0.03 4.29
C ILE A 213 -13.42 -1.02 3.13
N ALA A 214 -13.62 -0.51 1.93
CA ALA A 214 -13.81 -1.34 0.74
C ALA A 214 -12.60 -2.24 0.48
N LYS A 215 -11.38 -1.70 0.57
CA LYS A 215 -10.14 -2.45 0.35
C LYS A 215 -9.97 -3.58 1.37
N SER A 216 -10.25 -3.31 2.64
CA SER A 216 -10.18 -4.33 3.69
C SER A 216 -11.16 -5.49 3.44
N TYR A 217 -12.40 -5.20 3.07
CA TYR A 217 -13.35 -6.25 2.72
C TYR A 217 -12.97 -6.99 1.43
N HIS A 218 -12.38 -6.29 0.44
CA HIS A 218 -11.89 -6.91 -0.78
C HIS A 218 -10.78 -7.93 -0.49
N ASP A 219 -9.83 -7.58 0.32
CA ASP A 219 -8.74 -8.50 0.70
C ASP A 219 -9.28 -9.68 1.53
N GLY A 220 -10.29 -9.42 2.36
CA GLY A 220 -10.87 -10.44 3.24
C GLY A 220 -11.78 -11.44 2.55
N TYR A 221 -12.67 -11.05 1.64
CA TYR A 221 -13.63 -12.01 1.06
C TYR A 221 -12.96 -13.04 0.15
N ARG A 222 -11.80 -12.71 -0.40
CA ARG A 222 -11.02 -13.60 -1.28
C ARG A 222 -10.32 -14.71 -0.51
N ASP A 223 -10.10 -14.53 0.79
CA ASP A 223 -9.43 -15.50 1.67
C ASP A 223 -10.44 -16.51 2.26
N ILE A 224 -11.30 -17.06 1.37
CA ILE A 224 -12.44 -17.91 1.76
C ILE A 224 -12.01 -19.17 2.53
N ASP A 225 -10.83 -19.72 2.22
CA ASP A 225 -10.34 -20.95 2.85
C ASP A 225 -9.99 -20.74 4.33
N ASN A 226 -9.69 -19.52 4.71
CA ASN A 226 -9.38 -19.10 6.09
C ASN A 226 -10.58 -18.43 6.78
N LEU A 227 -11.72 -18.26 6.08
CA LEU A 227 -12.93 -17.71 6.67
C LEU A 227 -13.74 -18.82 7.37
N PRO A 228 -13.97 -18.75 8.69
CA PRO A 228 -14.71 -19.78 9.43
C PRO A 228 -16.19 -19.87 9.06
N PHE A 229 -16.71 -18.96 8.24
CA PHE A 229 -18.13 -18.76 7.99
C PHE A 229 -18.58 -19.15 6.57
N GLY A 230 -17.66 -19.57 5.70
CA GLY A 230 -17.99 -20.07 4.35
C GLY A 230 -18.46 -19.00 3.35
N LYS A 231 -18.91 -19.48 2.17
CA LYS A 231 -19.21 -18.64 0.98
C LYS A 231 -20.27 -17.56 1.23
N ALA A 232 -21.31 -17.83 2.03
CA ALA A 232 -22.38 -16.85 2.25
C ALA A 232 -21.90 -15.55 2.89
N HIS A 233 -20.93 -15.63 3.81
CA HIS A 233 -20.32 -14.44 4.42
C HIS A 233 -19.35 -13.76 3.46
N SER A 234 -18.63 -14.53 2.66
CA SER A 234 -17.79 -14.00 1.59
C SER A 234 -18.60 -13.17 0.58
N ASP A 235 -19.78 -13.67 0.19
CA ASP A 235 -20.69 -12.93 -0.68
C ASP A 235 -21.19 -11.62 -0.04
N GLU A 236 -21.46 -11.63 1.28
CA GLU A 236 -21.82 -10.39 2.01
C GLU A 236 -20.67 -9.39 2.02
N TYR A 237 -19.44 -9.83 2.24
CA TYR A 237 -18.28 -8.94 2.20
C TYR A 237 -18.02 -8.41 0.78
N ALA A 238 -18.20 -9.21 -0.25
CA ALA A 238 -18.15 -8.75 -1.64
C ALA A 238 -19.19 -7.65 -1.92
N ARG A 239 -20.43 -7.77 -1.39
CA ARG A 239 -21.45 -6.71 -1.48
C ARG A 239 -21.03 -5.42 -0.75
N ARG A 240 -20.32 -5.52 0.37
CA ARG A 240 -19.76 -4.36 1.07
C ARG A 240 -18.67 -3.67 0.24
N VAL A 241 -17.80 -4.43 -0.43
CA VAL A 241 -16.84 -3.90 -1.41
C VAL A 241 -17.56 -3.06 -2.46
N ILE A 242 -18.58 -3.65 -3.10
CA ILE A 242 -19.38 -2.96 -4.12
C ILE A 242 -19.98 -1.66 -3.55
N PHE A 243 -20.61 -1.74 -2.38
CA PHE A 243 -21.23 -0.58 -1.75
C PHE A 243 -20.22 0.55 -1.49
N TYR A 244 -19.13 0.28 -0.77
CA TYR A 244 -18.20 1.32 -0.35
C TYR A 244 -17.39 1.90 -1.50
N TYR A 245 -16.94 1.10 -2.46
CA TYR A 245 -16.28 1.64 -3.65
C TYR A 245 -17.24 2.42 -4.56
N THR A 246 -18.51 2.03 -4.65
CA THR A 246 -19.52 2.82 -5.38
C THR A 246 -19.73 4.18 -4.71
N GLN A 247 -19.81 4.23 -3.38
CA GLN A 247 -19.86 5.50 -2.65
C GLN A 247 -18.59 6.35 -2.88
N TYR A 248 -17.43 5.69 -2.88
CA TYR A 248 -16.16 6.35 -3.20
C TYR A 248 -16.18 6.97 -4.60
N LEU A 249 -16.56 6.23 -5.63
CA LEU A 249 -16.66 6.72 -7.02
C LEU A 249 -17.65 7.88 -7.14
N ASN A 250 -18.82 7.79 -6.52
CA ASN A 250 -19.81 8.87 -6.52
C ASN A 250 -19.24 10.15 -5.90
N LYS A 251 -18.45 10.03 -4.84
CA LYS A 251 -17.79 11.17 -4.20
C LYS A 251 -16.68 11.78 -5.04
N THR A 252 -15.87 10.95 -5.69
CA THR A 252 -14.76 11.43 -6.52
C THR A 252 -15.24 12.04 -7.83
N HIS A 253 -16.39 11.61 -8.36
CA HIS A 253 -17.01 12.21 -9.55
C HIS A 253 -17.60 13.60 -9.26
N ASP A 254 -18.17 13.82 -8.08
CA ASP A 254 -18.64 15.14 -7.66
C ASP A 254 -17.49 16.13 -7.41
N PHE A 255 -16.24 15.64 -7.39
CA PHE A 255 -15.02 16.43 -7.26
C PHE A 255 -14.50 17.00 -8.59
N GLU A 256 -15.26 16.98 -9.68
CA GLU A 256 -14.86 17.55 -10.99
C GLU A 256 -14.44 19.03 -10.92
N SER A 257 -14.83 19.75 -9.89
CA SER A 257 -14.37 21.12 -9.65
C SER A 257 -12.98 21.23 -9.04
N ARG A 258 -12.41 20.15 -8.51
CA ARG A 258 -11.03 20.11 -8.04
C ARG A 258 -10.18 19.53 -9.14
N GLN A 259 -9.22 20.31 -9.63
CA GLN A 259 -8.21 19.88 -10.58
C GLN A 259 -7.80 18.44 -10.28
N HIS A 260 -8.20 17.51 -11.16
CA HIS A 260 -7.92 16.10 -11.01
C HIS A 260 -6.41 15.91 -10.81
N SER A 261 -6.01 15.53 -9.62
CA SER A 261 -4.67 15.03 -9.46
C SER A 261 -4.61 13.69 -10.23
N LYS A 262 -3.55 13.46 -10.95
CA LYS A 262 -3.28 12.19 -11.65
C LYS A 262 -3.50 10.96 -10.73
N TYR A 263 -3.34 11.16 -9.45
CA TYR A 263 -3.54 10.18 -8.39
C TYR A 263 -5.02 9.78 -8.18
N VAL A 264 -5.97 10.72 -8.32
CA VAL A 264 -7.41 10.44 -8.14
C VAL A 264 -7.92 9.55 -9.28
N ASP A 265 -7.44 9.80 -10.49
CA ASP A 265 -7.82 9.02 -11.67
C ASP A 265 -7.38 7.55 -11.55
N ASP A 266 -6.17 7.30 -11.05
CA ASP A 266 -5.67 5.94 -10.83
C ASP A 266 -6.45 5.21 -9.72
N MET A 267 -6.86 5.89 -8.66
CA MET A 267 -7.67 5.28 -7.61
C MET A 267 -9.09 4.99 -8.09
N GLY A 268 -9.72 5.89 -8.85
CA GLY A 268 -11.01 5.64 -9.49
C GLY A 268 -10.98 4.46 -10.45
N TYR A 269 -9.93 4.39 -11.26
CA TYR A 269 -9.63 3.27 -12.12
C TYR A 269 -9.61 1.94 -11.35
N TYR A 270 -8.84 1.89 -10.27
CA TYR A 270 -8.68 0.68 -9.48
C TYR A 270 -9.95 0.30 -8.72
N ALA A 271 -10.69 1.27 -8.18
CA ALA A 271 -11.99 1.02 -7.57
C ALA A 271 -12.93 0.29 -8.53
N CYS A 272 -12.98 0.69 -9.81
CA CYS A 272 -13.78 0.00 -10.82
C CYS A 272 -13.35 -1.46 -11.02
N ILE A 273 -12.03 -1.74 -11.00
CA ILE A 273 -11.53 -3.12 -11.12
C ILE A 273 -11.97 -3.95 -9.92
N LEU A 274 -11.82 -3.44 -8.70
CA LEU A 274 -12.18 -4.17 -7.48
C LEU A 274 -13.70 -4.38 -7.34
N ILE A 275 -14.51 -3.42 -7.77
CA ILE A 275 -15.96 -3.59 -7.87
C ILE A 275 -16.30 -4.71 -8.87
N SER A 276 -15.62 -4.72 -10.02
CA SER A 276 -15.83 -5.78 -11.02
C SER A 276 -15.49 -7.16 -10.47
N GLU A 277 -14.38 -7.30 -9.76
CA GLU A 277 -14.02 -8.57 -9.11
C GLU A 277 -15.07 -9.02 -8.09
N ALA A 278 -15.60 -8.10 -7.32
CA ALA A 278 -16.63 -8.40 -6.34
C ALA A 278 -17.98 -8.80 -6.99
N TYR A 279 -18.36 -8.15 -8.09
CA TYR A 279 -19.54 -8.58 -8.88
C TYR A 279 -19.35 -9.96 -9.52
N ASP A 280 -18.16 -10.21 -10.08
CA ASP A 280 -17.81 -11.51 -10.63
C ASP A 280 -17.86 -12.62 -9.57
N TRP A 281 -17.36 -12.33 -8.37
CA TRP A 281 -17.40 -13.25 -7.22
C TRP A 281 -18.82 -13.69 -6.86
N ILE A 282 -19.77 -12.75 -6.85
CA ILE A 282 -21.18 -13.05 -6.55
C ILE A 282 -21.98 -13.52 -7.77
N GLY A 283 -21.34 -13.66 -8.93
CA GLY A 283 -21.92 -14.19 -10.16
C GLY A 283 -22.66 -13.17 -11.01
N ASP A 284 -22.57 -11.88 -10.72
CA ASP A 284 -23.20 -10.81 -11.51
C ASP A 284 -22.25 -10.33 -12.62
N VAL A 285 -22.18 -11.14 -13.68
CA VAL A 285 -21.25 -10.94 -14.80
C VAL A 285 -21.50 -9.66 -15.57
N ASP A 286 -22.77 -9.24 -15.71
CA ASP A 286 -23.12 -8.04 -16.46
C ASP A 286 -22.56 -6.78 -15.78
N ASN A 287 -22.71 -6.68 -14.47
CA ASN A 287 -22.13 -5.60 -13.69
C ASN A 287 -20.59 -5.69 -13.63
N ALA A 288 -20.02 -6.89 -13.55
CA ALA A 288 -18.56 -7.06 -13.65
C ALA A 288 -18.00 -6.50 -14.95
N LEU A 289 -18.60 -6.83 -16.09
CA LEU A 289 -18.23 -6.27 -17.40
C LEU A 289 -18.45 -4.75 -17.47
N HIS A 290 -19.53 -4.25 -16.91
CA HIS A 290 -19.82 -2.83 -16.87
C HIS A 290 -18.71 -2.05 -16.18
N TYR A 291 -18.28 -2.47 -14.98
CA TYR A 291 -17.25 -1.76 -14.24
C TYR A 291 -15.85 -1.89 -14.85
N LEU A 292 -15.50 -3.02 -15.48
CA LEU A 292 -14.24 -3.12 -16.24
C LEU A 292 -14.21 -2.16 -17.43
N LYS A 293 -15.34 -2.00 -18.15
CA LYS A 293 -15.45 -1.00 -19.21
C LYS A 293 -15.38 0.43 -18.66
N THR A 294 -16.01 0.68 -17.52
CA THR A 294 -15.99 1.98 -16.85
C THR A 294 -14.56 2.36 -16.43
N ALA A 295 -13.73 1.41 -16.01
CA ALA A 295 -12.33 1.66 -15.67
C ALA A 295 -11.56 2.38 -16.80
N THR A 296 -11.88 2.09 -18.06
CA THR A 296 -11.27 2.77 -19.23
C THR A 296 -11.48 4.29 -19.21
N THR A 297 -12.59 4.76 -18.65
CA THR A 297 -12.91 6.20 -18.57
C THR A 297 -12.02 6.93 -17.57
N PHE A 298 -11.51 6.25 -16.56
CA PHE A 298 -10.59 6.81 -15.57
C PHE A 298 -9.14 6.79 -16.06
N ASN A 299 -8.70 5.69 -16.64
CA ASN A 299 -7.35 5.60 -17.21
C ASN A 299 -7.26 4.58 -18.35
N SER A 300 -7.45 5.05 -19.60
CA SER A 300 -7.39 4.21 -20.81
C SER A 300 -6.00 3.67 -21.15
N ARG A 301 -4.95 4.16 -20.49
CA ARG A 301 -3.56 3.76 -20.79
C ARG A 301 -3.14 2.51 -20.04
N ARG A 302 -3.84 2.15 -18.97
CA ARG A 302 -3.52 0.97 -18.17
C ARG A 302 -3.99 -0.32 -18.87
N ASN A 303 -3.38 -1.44 -18.54
CA ASN A 303 -3.63 -2.73 -19.22
C ASN A 303 -4.52 -3.67 -18.41
N GLU A 304 -4.62 -3.49 -17.10
CA GLU A 304 -5.22 -4.46 -16.18
C GLU A 304 -6.69 -4.76 -16.49
N HIS A 305 -7.46 -3.73 -16.80
CA HIS A 305 -8.87 -3.91 -17.15
C HIS A 305 -9.06 -4.70 -18.47
N TYR A 306 -8.15 -4.54 -19.44
CA TYR A 306 -8.21 -5.32 -20.68
C TYR A 306 -7.85 -6.78 -20.45
N VAL A 307 -6.87 -7.06 -19.59
CA VAL A 307 -6.52 -8.42 -19.20
C VAL A 307 -7.72 -9.09 -18.51
N LYS A 308 -8.34 -8.40 -17.55
CA LYS A 308 -9.52 -8.93 -16.84
C LYS A 308 -10.74 -9.08 -17.77
N LEU A 309 -10.96 -8.15 -18.69
CA LEU A 309 -11.98 -8.29 -19.73
C LEU A 309 -11.72 -9.52 -20.59
N ALA A 310 -10.48 -9.74 -21.04
CA ALA A 310 -10.13 -10.90 -21.84
C ALA A 310 -10.37 -12.22 -21.10
N GLN A 311 -9.96 -12.30 -19.83
CA GLN A 311 -10.18 -13.47 -18.98
C GLN A 311 -11.68 -13.73 -18.76
N LEU A 312 -12.48 -12.68 -18.58
CA LEU A 312 -13.92 -12.80 -18.40
C LEU A 312 -14.61 -13.23 -19.71
N TYR A 313 -14.23 -12.63 -20.85
CA TYR A 313 -14.73 -13.04 -22.17
C TYR A 313 -14.34 -14.46 -22.54
N GLN A 314 -13.11 -14.91 -22.20
CA GLN A 314 -12.69 -16.29 -22.37
C GLN A 314 -13.60 -17.27 -21.63
N ARG A 315 -13.90 -16.97 -20.36
CA ARG A 315 -14.79 -17.81 -19.53
C ARG A 315 -16.24 -17.85 -20.06
N LEU A 316 -16.65 -16.77 -20.71
CA LEU A 316 -17.98 -16.64 -21.33
C LEU A 316 -18.01 -17.16 -22.78
N GLU A 317 -16.89 -17.66 -23.31
CA GLU A 317 -16.75 -18.09 -24.70
C GLU A 317 -17.07 -16.98 -25.72
N GLN A 318 -16.92 -15.71 -25.33
CA GLN A 318 -17.15 -14.53 -26.16
C GLN A 318 -15.88 -14.16 -26.94
N TRP A 319 -15.51 -15.00 -27.88
CA TRP A 319 -14.20 -14.92 -28.57
C TRP A 319 -13.98 -13.64 -29.38
N GLU A 320 -15.00 -13.13 -30.06
CA GLU A 320 -14.92 -11.86 -30.78
C GLU A 320 -14.57 -10.69 -29.85
N ASN A 321 -15.24 -10.62 -28.70
CA ASN A 321 -14.96 -9.60 -27.69
C ASN A 321 -13.55 -9.77 -27.10
N MET A 322 -13.12 -11.02 -26.88
CA MET A 322 -11.77 -11.33 -26.39
C MET A 322 -10.69 -10.89 -27.40
N VAL A 323 -10.85 -11.19 -28.68
CA VAL A 323 -9.94 -10.75 -29.75
C VAL A 323 -9.83 -9.23 -29.78
N HIS A 324 -10.97 -8.54 -29.66
CA HIS A 324 -10.98 -7.08 -29.66
C HIS A 324 -10.15 -6.49 -28.51
N VAL A 325 -10.37 -6.93 -27.27
CA VAL A 325 -9.66 -6.39 -26.09
C VAL A 325 -8.19 -6.82 -26.03
N THR A 326 -7.86 -8.03 -26.46
CA THR A 326 -6.47 -8.51 -26.52
C THR A 326 -5.69 -7.83 -27.65
N GLY A 327 -6.35 -7.50 -28.77
CA GLY A 327 -5.76 -6.67 -29.81
C GLY A 327 -5.32 -5.30 -29.31
N MET A 328 -6.01 -4.73 -28.33
CA MET A 328 -5.57 -3.49 -27.66
C MET A 328 -4.32 -3.69 -26.83
N LEU A 329 -4.13 -4.87 -26.20
CA LEU A 329 -2.97 -5.19 -25.36
C LEU A 329 -1.70 -5.37 -26.20
N VAL A 330 -1.80 -6.01 -27.36
CA VAL A 330 -0.64 -6.30 -28.24
C VAL A 330 -0.31 -5.16 -29.23
N ASN A 331 -1.04 -4.05 -29.20
CA ASN A 331 -0.78 -2.91 -30.06
C ASN A 331 0.55 -2.23 -29.69
N PRO A 332 1.58 -2.26 -30.58
CA PRO A 332 2.91 -1.71 -30.28
C PRO A 332 2.93 -0.18 -30.12
N GLN A 333 1.89 0.53 -30.56
CA GLN A 333 1.76 1.98 -30.38
C GLN A 333 1.25 2.35 -28.99
N ARG A 334 0.82 1.36 -28.22
CA ARG A 334 0.31 1.55 -26.87
C ARG A 334 1.44 1.44 -25.86
N THR A 335 1.85 2.57 -25.29
CA THR A 335 2.82 2.61 -24.22
C THR A 335 2.09 2.59 -22.88
N ASN A 336 2.41 1.62 -22.03
CA ASN A 336 2.05 1.70 -20.61
C ASN A 336 2.87 2.85 -19.98
N PRO A 337 2.24 3.95 -19.52
CA PRO A 337 2.98 5.10 -18.99
C PRO A 337 3.62 4.82 -17.63
N PHE A 338 3.34 3.66 -17.01
CA PHE A 338 3.82 3.29 -15.68
C PHE A 338 4.40 1.87 -15.66
N PRO A 339 5.37 1.53 -16.53
CA PRO A 339 5.92 0.17 -16.57
C PRO A 339 6.62 -0.23 -15.26
N GLU A 340 6.99 0.73 -14.46
CA GLU A 340 7.82 0.54 -13.27
C GLU A 340 7.08 0.73 -11.95
N PHE A 341 5.92 1.39 -11.95
CA PHE A 341 5.16 1.76 -10.75
C PHE A 341 3.68 1.48 -10.95
N SER A 342 3.28 0.27 -10.62
CA SER A 342 1.89 -0.06 -10.44
C SER A 342 1.52 0.16 -8.98
N PHE A 343 0.93 1.31 -8.67
CA PHE A 343 0.56 1.66 -7.29
C PHE A 343 -0.43 0.68 -6.66
N LEU A 344 -1.09 -0.16 -7.46
CA LEU A 344 -2.30 -0.84 -7.03
C LEU A 344 -2.41 -2.29 -7.53
N ILE A 345 -1.39 -2.85 -8.16
CA ILE A 345 -1.54 -4.16 -8.79
C ILE A 345 -0.55 -5.14 -8.22
N GLU A 346 -1.15 -6.19 -7.70
CA GLU A 346 -0.46 -7.34 -7.14
C GLU A 346 0.37 -8.12 -8.16
N ASN A 347 0.42 -7.67 -9.43
CA ASN A 347 1.12 -8.44 -10.45
C ASN A 347 1.75 -7.53 -11.52
N SER A 348 3.04 -7.28 -11.39
CA SER A 348 3.85 -6.59 -12.41
C SER A 348 3.84 -7.32 -13.77
N ALA A 349 3.46 -8.60 -13.81
CA ALA A 349 3.27 -9.36 -15.03
C ALA A 349 2.25 -8.73 -15.99
N TYR A 350 1.27 -7.99 -15.48
CA TYR A 350 0.34 -7.22 -16.31
C TYR A 350 0.98 -5.99 -16.99
N CYS A 351 2.15 -5.60 -16.53
CA CYS A 351 2.92 -4.49 -17.11
C CYS A 351 3.93 -4.97 -18.16
N ASP A 352 4.29 -6.26 -18.11
CA ASP A 352 5.15 -6.88 -19.11
C ASP A 352 4.30 -7.30 -20.31
N THR A 353 4.23 -6.42 -21.30
CA THR A 353 3.42 -6.61 -22.52
C THR A 353 4.00 -7.65 -23.48
N GLY A 354 5.14 -8.30 -23.13
CA GLY A 354 5.83 -9.17 -24.06
C GLY A 354 5.07 -10.47 -24.33
N ASN A 355 5.26 -11.48 -23.50
CA ASN A 355 4.80 -12.84 -23.79
C ASN A 355 3.34 -13.07 -23.39
N PHE A 356 2.94 -12.65 -22.19
CA PHE A 356 1.60 -12.94 -21.65
C PHE A 356 0.46 -12.34 -22.48
N CYS A 357 0.59 -11.08 -22.91
CA CYS A 357 -0.46 -10.44 -23.73
C CYS A 357 -0.56 -11.08 -25.11
N ASN A 358 0.56 -11.49 -25.70
CA ASN A 358 0.57 -12.21 -26.98
C ASN A 358 -0.05 -13.61 -26.85
N GLU A 359 0.29 -14.37 -25.80
CA GLU A 359 -0.34 -15.66 -25.51
C GLU A 359 -1.86 -15.53 -25.35
N LEU A 360 -2.31 -14.51 -24.61
CA LEU A 360 -3.73 -14.26 -24.40
C LEU A 360 -4.45 -13.91 -25.72
N HIS A 361 -3.78 -13.18 -26.63
CA HIS A 361 -4.31 -12.86 -27.95
C HIS A 361 -4.36 -14.08 -28.88
N GLU A 362 -3.36 -14.96 -28.85
CA GLU A 362 -3.38 -16.22 -29.58
C GLU A 362 -4.49 -17.16 -29.12
N ILE A 363 -4.72 -17.24 -27.80
CA ILE A 363 -5.86 -17.99 -27.25
C ILE A 363 -7.19 -17.44 -27.81
N ALA A 364 -7.34 -16.12 -27.87
CA ALA A 364 -8.54 -15.49 -28.39
C ALA A 364 -8.78 -15.83 -29.89
N LEU A 365 -7.72 -15.75 -30.70
CA LEU A 365 -7.78 -16.09 -32.13
C LEU A 365 -8.11 -17.59 -32.37
N ASN A 366 -7.54 -18.47 -31.55
CA ASN A 366 -7.81 -19.91 -31.64
C ASN A 366 -9.27 -20.23 -31.24
N GLY A 367 -9.77 -19.58 -30.18
CA GLY A 367 -11.17 -19.73 -29.77
C GLY A 367 -12.17 -19.21 -30.82
N LEU A 368 -11.84 -18.11 -31.53
CA LEU A 368 -12.67 -17.57 -32.58
C LEU A 368 -12.77 -18.51 -33.79
N ASN A 369 -11.76 -19.31 -34.07
CA ASN A 369 -11.67 -20.21 -35.21
C ASN A 369 -12.19 -21.64 -34.90
N SER A 370 -12.49 -21.93 -33.65
CA SER A 370 -13.06 -23.24 -33.18
C SER A 370 -14.58 -23.24 -33.25
#